data_6f298d7dc5cc7bd03e961f7ca6c90d49
#
_entry.id   6f298d7dc5cc7bd03e961f7ca6c90d49
#
_cell.length_a   1.000
_cell.length_b   1.000
_cell.length_c   1.000
_cell.angle_alpha   90.00
_cell.angle_beta   90.00
_cell.angle_gamma   90.00
#
_symmetry.space_group_name_H-M   'P 1'
#
loop_
_entity.id
_entity.type
_entity.pdbx_description
1 polymer ?
#
loop_
_entity_poly.entity_id
_entity_poly.type
_entity_poly.pdbx_seq_one_letter_code
_entity_poly.pdbx_strand_id
1 'polypeptide(L)'
;DENARLSNELIVNQIVPQKIPAEVRVNVSLNGTTVTEVKQQVTLQPGINHITLPAEVTNPVRWMPNGWGTPTLYDFSAQIACGDRIVAEQSHRIGLRTIRVVNEKDKDGESFYFEVNGIPMFAKGANYIPQDALLPNVTTERYQTLFRDMKEANMNMVRIWGGGTYENNLFYDLADENGILVWQDFMFACTPYPSDPTFLKRVEAEAVYNIRRLRNHASLAMWCGNNEILEALKYWGFEK
;
A
#
# COMPACT_ATOMS: atom_id res chain seq x y z
N ASP A 1 -11.79 16.85 9.84
CA ASP A 1 -12.78 15.83 10.23
C ASP A 1 -12.21 15.04 11.41
N GLU A 2 -13.00 14.97 12.48
CA GLU A 2 -12.61 14.27 13.71
C GLU A 2 -12.70 12.74 13.57
N ASN A 3 -13.36 12.23 12.51
CA ASN A 3 -13.59 10.80 12.29
C ASN A 3 -12.93 10.28 11.02
N ALA A 4 -12.48 9.03 11.06
CA ALA A 4 -12.04 8.31 9.86
C ALA A 4 -13.18 7.45 9.30
N ARG A 5 -13.63 7.76 8.08
CA ARG A 5 -14.58 6.93 7.34
C ARG A 5 -13.85 5.91 6.51
N LEU A 6 -14.23 4.66 6.67
CA LEU A 6 -13.58 3.50 6.07
C LEU A 6 -14.54 2.80 5.13
N SER A 7 -14.05 2.36 3.99
CA SER A 7 -14.77 1.47 3.09
C SER A 7 -14.01 0.14 3.04
N ASN A 8 -14.50 -0.85 3.76
CA ASN A 8 -13.89 -2.18 3.77
C ASN A 8 -14.44 -2.98 2.59
N GLU A 9 -13.60 -3.21 1.58
CA GLU A 9 -13.94 -4.01 0.42
C GLU A 9 -13.35 -5.42 0.56
N LEU A 10 -14.22 -6.43 0.62
CA LEU A 10 -13.87 -7.84 0.67
C LEU A 10 -14.18 -8.49 -0.68
N ILE A 11 -13.20 -9.22 -1.21
CA ILE A 11 -13.36 -10.05 -2.41
C ILE A 11 -13.35 -11.50 -1.96
N VAL A 12 -14.49 -12.16 -2.06
CA VAL A 12 -14.72 -13.53 -1.56
C VAL A 12 -14.98 -14.47 -2.72
N ASN A 13 -14.13 -15.47 -2.91
CA ASN A 13 -14.36 -16.52 -3.88
C ASN A 13 -15.07 -17.70 -3.20
N GLN A 14 -16.34 -17.86 -3.46
CA GLN A 14 -17.17 -18.96 -2.95
C GLN A 14 -17.10 -20.13 -3.94
N ILE A 15 -16.48 -21.23 -3.52
CA ILE A 15 -16.18 -22.41 -4.37
C ILE A 15 -17.29 -23.46 -4.43
N VAL A 16 -18.30 -23.35 -3.56
CA VAL A 16 -19.43 -24.30 -3.53
C VAL A 16 -20.49 -23.86 -4.53
N PRO A 17 -21.13 -24.78 -5.30
CA PRO A 17 -22.03 -24.44 -6.40
C PRO A 17 -23.42 -23.96 -5.98
N GLN A 18 -23.67 -23.71 -4.70
CA GLN A 18 -24.94 -23.24 -4.16
C GLN A 18 -24.79 -21.91 -3.41
N LYS A 19 -25.90 -21.16 -3.32
CA LYS A 19 -25.95 -19.93 -2.53
C LYS A 19 -25.83 -20.24 -1.05
N ILE A 20 -25.06 -19.50 -0.30
CA ILE A 20 -24.83 -19.71 1.12
C ILE A 20 -25.13 -18.42 1.90
N PRO A 21 -26.05 -18.43 2.87
CA PRO A 21 -26.21 -17.35 3.82
C PRO A 21 -24.95 -17.27 4.70
N ALA A 22 -24.44 -16.06 4.87
CA ALA A 22 -23.25 -15.81 5.68
C ALA A 22 -23.35 -14.48 6.41
N GLU A 23 -22.69 -14.37 7.56
CA GLU A 23 -22.39 -13.10 8.21
C GLU A 23 -20.97 -12.70 7.88
N VAL A 24 -20.80 -11.48 7.43
CA VAL A 24 -19.48 -10.83 7.28
C VAL A 24 -19.30 -9.86 8.44
N ARG A 25 -18.17 -9.97 9.12
CA ARG A 25 -17.79 -9.12 10.25
C ARG A 25 -16.46 -8.48 9.99
N VAL A 26 -16.36 -7.17 10.25
CA VAL A 26 -15.07 -6.44 10.31
C VAL A 26 -14.92 -5.85 11.70
N ASN A 27 -13.83 -6.19 12.36
CA ASN A 27 -13.42 -5.63 13.64
C ASN A 27 -12.18 -4.78 13.46
N VAL A 28 -12.16 -3.60 14.06
CA VAL A 28 -11.01 -2.69 14.11
C VAL A 28 -10.63 -2.52 15.56
N SER A 29 -9.38 -2.79 15.90
CA SER A 29 -8.85 -2.63 17.26
C SER A 29 -7.55 -1.83 17.27
N LEU A 30 -7.28 -1.21 18.40
CA LEU A 30 -6.04 -0.52 18.70
C LEU A 30 -5.51 -1.01 20.04
N ASN A 31 -4.27 -1.53 20.05
CA ASN A 31 -3.63 -2.10 21.25
C ASN A 31 -4.51 -3.14 21.94
N GLY A 32 -5.19 -4.00 21.15
CA GLY A 32 -6.07 -5.05 21.66
C GLY A 32 -7.48 -4.60 22.09
N THR A 33 -7.77 -3.29 22.03
CA THR A 33 -9.11 -2.75 22.35
C THR A 33 -9.89 -2.51 21.07
N THR A 34 -11.06 -3.13 20.93
CA THR A 34 -11.97 -2.87 19.80
C THR A 34 -12.44 -1.42 19.81
N VAL A 35 -12.20 -0.69 18.71
CA VAL A 35 -12.62 0.69 18.51
C VAL A 35 -13.88 0.78 17.65
N THR A 36 -14.08 -0.18 16.75
CA THR A 36 -15.33 -0.32 15.98
C THR A 36 -15.52 -1.74 15.50
N GLU A 37 -16.75 -2.17 15.37
CA GLU A 37 -17.15 -3.45 14.76
C GLU A 37 -18.36 -3.22 13.87
N VAL A 38 -18.33 -3.79 12.67
CA VAL A 38 -19.45 -3.77 11.73
C VAL A 38 -19.77 -5.19 11.28
N LYS A 39 -21.06 -5.49 11.12
CA LYS A 39 -21.57 -6.80 10.69
C LYS A 39 -22.61 -6.62 9.61
N GLN A 40 -22.64 -7.54 8.67
CA GLN A 40 -23.64 -7.58 7.61
C GLN A 40 -24.01 -9.02 7.25
N GLN A 41 -25.32 -9.29 7.17
CA GLN A 41 -25.82 -10.53 6.60
C GLN A 41 -25.79 -10.44 5.08
N VAL A 42 -25.22 -11.46 4.44
CA VAL A 42 -25.07 -11.54 2.99
C VAL A 42 -25.50 -12.93 2.50
N THR A 43 -25.79 -13.03 1.21
CA THR A 43 -25.93 -14.32 0.54
C THR A 43 -24.82 -14.46 -0.49
N LEU A 44 -23.82 -15.28 -0.19
CA LEU A 44 -22.71 -15.56 -1.10
C LEU A 44 -23.22 -16.35 -2.31
N GLN A 45 -22.90 -15.85 -3.51
CA GLN A 45 -23.15 -16.55 -4.77
C GLN A 45 -21.94 -17.42 -5.12
N PRO A 46 -22.11 -18.51 -5.88
CA PRO A 46 -20.97 -19.23 -6.44
C PRO A 46 -20.05 -18.30 -7.23
N GLY A 47 -18.74 -18.44 -7.04
CA GLY A 47 -17.74 -17.58 -7.68
C GLY A 47 -17.38 -16.34 -6.87
N ILE A 48 -17.00 -15.26 -7.54
CA ILE A 48 -16.48 -14.03 -6.93
C ILE A 48 -17.62 -13.15 -6.41
N ASN A 49 -17.55 -12.80 -5.13
CA ASN A 49 -18.46 -11.86 -4.47
C ASN A 49 -17.67 -10.62 -4.05
N HIS A 50 -18.22 -9.44 -4.31
CA HIS A 50 -17.72 -8.17 -3.82
C HIS A 50 -18.63 -7.66 -2.72
N ILE A 51 -18.09 -7.45 -1.53
CA ILE A 51 -18.84 -7.04 -0.34
C ILE A 51 -18.18 -5.79 0.21
N THR A 52 -18.97 -4.73 0.41
CA THR A 52 -18.47 -3.48 0.97
C THR A 52 -19.15 -3.22 2.32
N LEU A 53 -18.34 -3.09 3.38
CA LEU A 53 -18.81 -2.73 4.72
C LEU A 53 -18.24 -1.36 5.09
N PRO A 54 -19.08 -0.31 5.14
CA PRO A 54 -18.63 0.97 5.69
C PRO A 54 -18.42 0.85 7.19
N ALA A 55 -17.35 1.46 7.68
CA ALA A 55 -17.07 1.58 9.11
C ALA A 55 -16.57 2.99 9.43
N GLU A 56 -16.64 3.38 10.68
CA GLU A 56 -16.16 4.68 11.15
C GLU A 56 -15.34 4.49 12.43
N VAL A 57 -14.20 5.14 12.49
CA VAL A 57 -13.38 5.25 13.71
C VAL A 57 -13.45 6.69 14.18
N THR A 58 -14.04 6.89 15.35
CA THR A 58 -14.17 8.21 15.96
C THR A 58 -12.84 8.64 16.58
N ASN A 59 -12.43 9.88 16.36
CA ASN A 59 -11.19 10.46 16.89
C ASN A 59 -9.97 9.54 16.73
N PRO A 60 -9.65 9.10 15.48
CA PRO A 60 -8.59 8.14 15.26
C PRO A 60 -7.21 8.69 15.61
N VAL A 61 -6.38 7.86 16.23
CA VAL A 61 -4.95 8.14 16.31
C VAL A 61 -4.36 7.96 14.92
N ARG A 62 -3.85 9.06 14.34
CA ARG A 62 -3.34 9.07 12.97
C ARG A 62 -1.96 8.40 12.90
N TRP A 63 -1.73 7.65 11.82
CA TRP A 63 -0.40 7.19 11.45
C TRP A 63 0.44 8.39 10.99
N MET A 64 1.67 8.50 11.49
CA MET A 64 2.58 9.60 11.15
C MET A 64 3.93 9.08 10.65
N PRO A 65 4.56 9.76 9.69
CA PRO A 65 5.90 9.43 9.23
C PRO A 65 6.95 9.64 10.31
N ASN A 66 8.10 8.94 10.16
CA ASN A 66 9.25 9.07 11.04
C ASN A 66 9.71 10.53 11.18
N GLY A 67 9.94 10.96 12.41
CA GLY A 67 10.30 12.34 12.77
C GLY A 67 9.13 13.32 12.84
N TRP A 68 7.88 12.88 12.57
CA TRP A 68 6.67 13.71 12.61
C TRP A 68 5.64 13.22 13.63
N GLY A 69 5.83 12.02 14.17
CA GLY A 69 4.95 11.42 15.18
C GLY A 69 5.08 9.91 15.24
N THR A 70 4.05 9.25 15.76
CA THR A 70 4.03 7.80 15.90
C THR A 70 3.37 7.13 14.70
N PRO A 71 3.98 6.11 14.09
CA PRO A 71 3.37 5.33 13.01
C PRO A 71 2.33 4.33 13.58
N THR A 72 1.22 4.86 14.08
CA THR A 72 0.18 4.07 14.75
C THR A 72 -0.54 3.17 13.77
N LEU A 73 -0.62 1.87 14.07
CA LEU A 73 -1.30 0.87 13.27
C LEU A 73 -2.45 0.26 14.06
N TYR A 74 -3.60 0.16 13.39
CA TYR A 74 -4.79 -0.55 13.88
C TYR A 74 -4.78 -1.98 13.35
N ASP A 75 -5.27 -2.92 14.15
CA ASP A 75 -5.55 -4.29 13.71
C ASP A 75 -6.95 -4.36 13.11
N PHE A 76 -7.01 -4.69 11.82
CA PHE A 76 -8.24 -4.95 11.09
C PHE A 76 -8.40 -6.45 10.91
N SER A 77 -9.49 -7.04 11.36
CA SER A 77 -9.83 -8.43 11.07
C SER A 77 -11.18 -8.51 10.35
N ALA A 78 -11.21 -9.28 9.28
CA ALA A 78 -12.43 -9.60 8.55
C ALA A 78 -12.72 -11.08 8.67
N GLN A 79 -13.95 -11.44 9.05
CA GLN A 79 -14.39 -12.81 9.22
C GLN A 79 -15.66 -13.06 8.39
N ILE A 80 -15.78 -14.29 7.88
CA ILE A 80 -16.99 -14.79 7.24
C ILE A 80 -17.46 -16.00 8.04
N ALA A 81 -18.70 -15.97 8.53
CA ALA A 81 -19.31 -17.04 9.27
C ALA A 81 -20.54 -17.58 8.52
N CYS A 82 -20.66 -18.91 8.45
CA CYS A 82 -21.84 -19.62 7.96
C CYS A 82 -22.47 -20.36 9.14
N GLY A 83 -23.61 -19.86 9.63
CA GLY A 83 -24.13 -20.25 10.94
C GLY A 83 -23.12 -19.93 12.05
N ASP A 84 -22.87 -20.87 12.94
CA ASP A 84 -21.93 -20.70 14.05
C ASP A 84 -20.47 -20.96 13.68
N ARG A 85 -20.16 -21.24 12.41
CA ARG A 85 -18.82 -21.60 11.97
C ARG A 85 -18.15 -20.47 11.18
N ILE A 86 -16.98 -20.01 11.65
CA ILE A 86 -16.09 -19.14 10.86
C ILE A 86 -15.47 -19.99 9.75
N VAL A 87 -15.70 -19.59 8.49
CA VAL A 87 -15.22 -20.30 7.29
C VAL A 87 -14.06 -19.59 6.61
N ALA A 88 -13.86 -18.29 6.86
CA ALA A 88 -12.72 -17.52 6.39
C ALA A 88 -12.42 -16.38 7.36
N GLU A 89 -11.14 -16.07 7.49
CA GLU A 89 -10.63 -14.93 8.27
C GLU A 89 -9.38 -14.36 7.61
N GLN A 90 -9.26 -13.03 7.67
CA GLN A 90 -8.08 -12.31 7.23
C GLN A 90 -7.85 -11.09 8.10
N SER A 91 -6.57 -10.82 8.43
CA SER A 91 -6.18 -9.68 9.24
C SER A 91 -5.09 -8.86 8.56
N HIS A 92 -5.15 -7.54 8.76
CA HIS A 92 -4.17 -6.58 8.30
C HIS A 92 -3.93 -5.53 9.37
N ARG A 93 -2.71 -5.00 9.44
CA ARG A 93 -2.42 -3.81 10.23
C ARG A 93 -2.45 -2.59 9.31
N ILE A 94 -3.24 -1.58 9.66
CA ILE A 94 -3.54 -0.45 8.79
C ILE A 94 -3.34 0.86 9.57
N GLY A 95 -2.56 1.78 9.00
CA GLY A 95 -2.42 3.13 9.53
C GLY A 95 -3.46 4.08 8.93
N LEU A 96 -4.20 4.77 9.79
CA LEU A 96 -5.21 5.74 9.36
C LEU A 96 -4.55 7.10 9.12
N ARG A 97 -4.52 7.53 7.86
CA ARG A 97 -3.89 8.79 7.44
C ARG A 97 -4.54 9.34 6.18
N THR A 98 -4.33 10.62 5.92
CA THR A 98 -4.48 11.22 4.59
C THR A 98 -3.11 11.52 4.02
N ILE A 99 -2.95 11.38 2.70
CA ILE A 99 -1.74 11.79 2.00
C ILE A 99 -2.11 12.33 0.63
N ARG A 100 -1.44 13.40 0.22
CA ARG A 100 -1.52 13.95 -1.13
C ARG A 100 -0.17 14.47 -1.57
N VAL A 101 0.09 14.43 -2.87
CA VAL A 101 1.16 15.17 -3.52
C VAL A 101 0.61 16.55 -3.86
N VAL A 102 1.30 17.59 -3.43
CA VAL A 102 0.94 18.98 -3.73
C VAL A 102 1.79 19.47 -4.88
N ASN A 103 1.13 19.83 -5.95
CA ASN A 103 1.72 20.35 -7.16
C ASN A 103 0.96 21.62 -7.53
N GLU A 104 1.51 22.78 -7.16
CA GLU A 104 0.89 24.11 -7.34
C GLU A 104 1.86 25.03 -8.01
N LYS A 105 1.37 25.78 -9.02
CA LYS A 105 2.17 26.79 -9.73
C LYS A 105 2.23 28.08 -8.92
N ASP A 106 3.42 28.66 -8.88
CA ASP A 106 3.66 29.98 -8.36
C ASP A 106 4.48 30.83 -9.35
N LYS A 107 4.97 31.99 -8.93
CA LYS A 107 5.77 32.89 -9.77
C LYS A 107 7.16 32.33 -10.11
N ASP A 108 7.68 31.39 -9.32
CA ASP A 108 9.05 30.86 -9.44
C ASP A 108 9.05 29.47 -10.09
N GLY A 109 7.88 28.80 -10.22
CA GLY A 109 7.76 27.49 -10.83
C GLY A 109 6.57 26.67 -10.36
N GLU A 110 6.80 25.41 -10.07
CA GLU A 110 5.77 24.44 -9.65
C GLU A 110 6.28 23.66 -8.44
N SER A 111 5.46 23.64 -7.37
CA SER A 111 5.82 22.90 -6.16
C SER A 111 5.69 21.38 -6.38
N PHE A 112 6.45 20.62 -5.62
CA PHE A 112 6.29 19.17 -5.51
C PHE A 112 6.66 18.74 -4.09
N TYR A 113 5.64 18.52 -3.26
CA TYR A 113 5.85 18.03 -1.89
C TYR A 113 4.69 17.15 -1.44
N PHE A 114 4.91 16.41 -0.35
CA PHE A 114 3.88 15.58 0.27
C PHE A 114 3.20 16.34 1.40
N GLU A 115 1.90 16.16 1.52
CA GLU A 115 1.14 16.58 2.68
C GLU A 115 0.55 15.34 3.34
N VAL A 116 0.89 15.11 4.60
CA VAL A 116 0.41 13.97 5.39
C VAL A 116 -0.42 14.49 6.54
N ASN A 117 -1.67 14.04 6.64
CA ASN A 117 -2.64 14.51 7.65
C ASN A 117 -2.80 16.05 7.70
N GLY A 118 -2.73 16.70 6.53
CA GLY A 118 -2.82 18.15 6.40
C GLY A 118 -1.52 18.91 6.73
N ILE A 119 -0.41 18.20 6.98
CA ILE A 119 0.89 18.82 7.32
C ILE A 119 1.83 18.68 6.13
N PRO A 120 2.31 19.80 5.54
CA PRO A 120 3.35 19.77 4.51
C PRO A 120 4.63 19.14 5.04
N MET A 121 5.22 18.23 4.27
CA MET A 121 6.37 17.46 4.69
C MET A 121 7.46 17.46 3.61
N PHE A 122 8.71 17.70 4.03
CA PHE A 122 9.87 17.45 3.20
C PHE A 122 10.24 15.95 3.23
N ALA A 123 10.27 15.32 2.05
CA ALA A 123 10.64 13.93 1.90
C ALA A 123 12.17 13.76 2.00
N LYS A 124 12.64 13.15 3.08
CA LYS A 124 14.03 12.82 3.34
C LYS A 124 14.27 11.34 3.14
N GLY A 125 15.07 10.97 2.17
CA GLY A 125 15.28 9.55 1.89
C GLY A 125 16.25 9.30 0.74
N ALA A 126 16.19 8.08 0.21
CA ALA A 126 17.06 7.62 -0.86
C ALA A 126 16.30 6.69 -1.81
N ASN A 127 16.90 6.45 -3.00
CA ASN A 127 16.48 5.36 -3.86
C ASN A 127 16.93 4.02 -3.26
N TYR A 128 16.07 3.05 -3.37
CA TYR A 128 16.33 1.67 -2.98
C TYR A 128 16.35 0.78 -4.22
N ILE A 129 17.39 -0.03 -4.32
CA ILE A 129 17.54 -1.13 -5.26
C ILE A 129 17.64 -2.44 -4.48
N PRO A 130 17.38 -3.61 -5.07
CA PRO A 130 17.50 -4.89 -4.37
C PRO A 130 18.83 -5.03 -3.65
N GLN A 131 18.79 -5.47 -2.39
CA GLN A 131 19.98 -5.61 -1.53
C GLN A 131 20.93 -6.72 -1.97
N ASP A 132 20.47 -7.61 -2.84
CA ASP A 132 21.23 -8.74 -3.36
C ASP A 132 20.74 -9.10 -4.77
N ALA A 133 21.64 -9.51 -5.65
CA ALA A 133 21.29 -10.00 -6.99
C ALA A 133 20.45 -11.30 -6.93
N LEU A 134 20.61 -12.07 -5.86
CA LEU A 134 19.82 -13.25 -5.55
C LEU A 134 18.84 -12.91 -4.44
N LEU A 135 17.62 -12.55 -4.79
CA LEU A 135 16.58 -12.09 -3.84
C LEU A 135 16.39 -13.00 -2.61
N PRO A 136 16.48 -14.35 -2.69
CA PRO A 136 16.38 -15.21 -1.52
C PRO A 136 17.46 -14.99 -0.45
N ASN A 137 18.57 -14.31 -0.78
CA ASN A 137 19.62 -13.94 0.19
C ASN A 137 19.24 -12.74 1.04
N VAL A 138 18.16 -12.01 0.71
CA VAL A 138 17.67 -10.89 1.51
C VAL A 138 16.83 -11.44 2.64
N THR A 139 17.45 -11.60 3.80
CA THR A 139 16.82 -12.16 4.99
C THR A 139 15.95 -11.14 5.73
N THR A 140 15.13 -11.59 6.65
CA THR A 140 14.36 -10.73 7.57
C THR A 140 15.27 -9.74 8.31
N GLU A 141 16.41 -10.20 8.81
CA GLU A 141 17.36 -9.39 9.57
C GLU A 141 17.98 -8.28 8.71
N ARG A 142 18.21 -8.53 7.40
CA ARG A 142 18.69 -7.49 6.46
C ARG A 142 17.65 -6.41 6.27
N TYR A 143 16.36 -6.75 6.12
CA TYR A 143 15.29 -5.76 6.05
C TYR A 143 15.16 -4.98 7.35
N GLN A 144 15.16 -5.65 8.51
CA GLN A 144 15.07 -4.98 9.82
C GLN A 144 16.25 -4.02 10.03
N THR A 145 17.45 -4.41 9.64
CA THR A 145 18.64 -3.54 9.69
C THR A 145 18.47 -2.33 8.79
N LEU A 146 18.03 -2.52 7.55
CA LEU A 146 17.79 -1.42 6.61
C LEU A 146 16.81 -0.38 7.19
N PHE A 147 15.67 -0.82 7.73
CA PHE A 147 14.66 0.10 8.27
C PHE A 147 15.12 0.79 9.56
N ARG A 148 15.88 0.09 10.42
CA ARG A 148 16.54 0.71 11.57
C ARG A 148 17.50 1.81 11.12
N ASP A 149 18.38 1.53 10.17
CA ASP A 149 19.39 2.46 9.68
C ASP A 149 18.76 3.68 9.01
N MET A 150 17.67 3.49 8.21
CA MET A 150 16.89 4.60 7.65
C MET A 150 16.29 5.48 8.75
N LYS A 151 15.74 4.86 9.80
CA LYS A 151 15.14 5.59 10.92
C LYS A 151 16.20 6.38 11.71
N GLU A 152 17.35 5.78 12.00
CA GLU A 152 18.47 6.41 12.70
C GLU A 152 19.07 7.56 11.86
N ALA A 153 19.08 7.44 10.53
CA ALA A 153 19.46 8.52 9.61
C ALA A 153 18.37 9.61 9.46
N ASN A 154 17.29 9.56 10.22
CA ASN A 154 16.14 10.47 10.14
C ASN A 154 15.47 10.51 8.75
N MET A 155 15.52 9.45 7.98
CA MET A 155 14.74 9.32 6.76
C MET A 155 13.26 9.13 7.10
N ASN A 156 12.39 9.64 6.22
CA ASN A 156 10.95 9.45 6.30
C ASN A 156 10.34 8.92 4.99
N MET A 157 11.17 8.68 3.97
CA MET A 157 10.76 8.14 2.69
C MET A 157 11.85 7.25 2.08
N VAL A 158 11.42 6.25 1.32
CA VAL A 158 12.27 5.44 0.45
C VAL A 158 11.58 5.30 -0.91
N ARG A 159 12.35 5.39 -2.01
CA ARG A 159 11.85 5.09 -3.36
C ARG A 159 12.31 3.71 -3.79
N ILE A 160 11.36 2.82 -4.07
CA ILE A 160 11.64 1.54 -4.74
C ILE A 160 11.76 1.81 -6.23
N TRP A 161 12.98 1.74 -6.73
CA TRP A 161 13.32 2.08 -8.09
C TRP A 161 12.83 1.04 -9.10
N GLY A 162 12.32 1.52 -10.25
CA GLY A 162 11.69 0.70 -11.29
C GLY A 162 12.61 -0.27 -12.04
N GLY A 163 13.93 -0.19 -11.85
CA GLY A 163 14.89 -1.19 -12.33
C GLY A 163 15.15 -2.34 -11.37
N GLY A 164 14.40 -2.41 -10.25
CA GLY A 164 14.46 -3.48 -9.27
C GLY A 164 13.32 -4.47 -9.38
N THR A 165 12.70 -4.76 -8.24
CA THR A 165 11.51 -5.64 -8.13
C THR A 165 10.50 -5.04 -7.16
N TYR A 166 9.24 -5.44 -7.26
CA TYR A 166 8.30 -5.23 -6.15
C TYR A 166 8.76 -6.06 -4.97
N GLU A 167 9.04 -5.40 -3.85
CA GLU A 167 9.52 -6.08 -2.66
C GLU A 167 8.47 -7.03 -2.05
N ASN A 168 8.92 -7.90 -1.14
CA ASN A 168 8.02 -8.79 -0.40
C ASN A 168 7.17 -8.00 0.61
N ASN A 169 6.14 -8.62 1.18
CA ASN A 169 5.23 -7.95 2.10
C ASN A 169 5.94 -7.42 3.35
N LEU A 170 6.96 -8.15 3.85
CA LEU A 170 7.73 -7.73 5.03
C LEU A 170 8.35 -6.34 4.86
N PHE A 171 8.82 -5.98 3.65
CA PHE A 171 9.37 -4.65 3.40
C PHE A 171 8.33 -3.55 3.68
N TYR A 172 7.11 -3.73 3.19
CA TYR A 172 6.04 -2.75 3.38
C TYR A 172 5.49 -2.76 4.81
N ASP A 173 5.43 -3.92 5.46
CA ASP A 173 5.06 -4.04 6.88
C ASP A 173 6.06 -3.26 7.74
N LEU A 174 7.35 -3.40 7.49
CA LEU A 174 8.40 -2.65 8.18
C LEU A 174 8.35 -1.16 7.86
N ALA A 175 8.01 -0.78 6.62
CA ALA A 175 7.80 0.63 6.26
C ALA A 175 6.65 1.24 7.06
N ASP A 176 5.53 0.52 7.18
CA ASP A 176 4.38 0.93 7.99
C ASP A 176 4.75 1.10 9.47
N GLU A 177 5.47 0.12 10.04
CA GLU A 177 5.90 0.10 11.45
C GLU A 177 6.90 1.21 11.80
N ASN A 178 7.77 1.55 10.87
CA ASN A 178 8.84 2.54 11.09
C ASN A 178 8.48 3.96 10.61
N GLY A 179 7.30 4.16 10.03
CA GLY A 179 6.89 5.46 9.52
C GLY A 179 7.68 5.90 8.28
N ILE A 180 8.14 4.98 7.45
CA ILE A 180 8.89 5.27 6.23
C ILE A 180 7.91 5.25 5.05
N LEU A 181 7.64 6.40 4.47
CA LEU A 181 6.83 6.50 3.26
C LEU A 181 7.51 5.79 2.08
N VAL A 182 6.71 5.18 1.23
CA VAL A 182 7.17 4.46 0.04
C VAL A 182 6.70 5.19 -1.22
N TRP A 183 7.64 5.64 -2.02
CA TRP A 183 7.44 5.99 -3.42
C TRP A 183 7.69 4.73 -4.24
N GLN A 184 6.66 4.18 -4.84
CA GLN A 184 6.72 2.92 -5.59
C GLN A 184 6.74 3.17 -7.09
N ASP A 185 7.85 2.86 -7.76
CA ASP A 185 7.86 2.79 -9.22
C ASP A 185 7.18 1.50 -9.70
N PHE A 186 6.50 1.56 -10.84
CA PHE A 186 6.27 0.37 -11.64
C PHE A 186 7.61 -0.10 -12.25
N MET A 187 7.75 -1.41 -12.50
CA MET A 187 9.04 -2.02 -12.85
C MET A 187 9.43 -1.73 -14.32
N PHE A 188 9.60 -0.44 -14.62
CA PHE A 188 10.05 0.07 -15.91
C PHE A 188 11.19 1.07 -15.69
N ALA A 189 12.36 0.84 -16.32
CA ALA A 189 13.51 1.72 -16.16
C ALA A 189 14.42 1.73 -17.40
N CYS A 190 14.85 2.93 -17.78
CA CYS A 190 16.04 3.19 -18.59
C CYS A 190 16.10 2.50 -19.97
N THR A 191 14.99 1.96 -20.49
CA THR A 191 14.96 1.26 -21.78
C THR A 191 13.59 1.35 -22.43
N PRO A 192 13.50 1.26 -23.77
CA PRO A 192 12.20 1.08 -24.43
C PRO A 192 11.63 -0.30 -24.15
N TYR A 193 10.32 -0.36 -24.04
CA TYR A 193 9.54 -1.58 -23.83
C TYR A 193 8.62 -1.85 -25.01
N PRO A 194 8.23 -3.12 -25.23
CA PRO A 194 7.23 -3.46 -26.24
C PRO A 194 5.91 -2.73 -25.98
N SER A 195 5.21 -2.38 -27.06
CA SER A 195 3.91 -1.67 -26.99
C SER A 195 2.77 -2.47 -27.63
N ASP A 196 3.01 -3.75 -27.94
CA ASP A 196 1.97 -4.60 -28.49
C ASP A 196 0.87 -4.93 -27.46
N PRO A 197 -0.36 -5.22 -27.90
CA PRO A 197 -1.49 -5.45 -27.00
C PRO A 197 -1.27 -6.60 -26.00
N THR A 198 -0.48 -7.61 -26.37
CA THR A 198 -0.21 -8.77 -25.50
C THR A 198 0.68 -8.35 -24.32
N PHE A 199 1.72 -7.59 -24.61
CA PHE A 199 2.60 -7.04 -23.58
C PHE A 199 1.84 -6.08 -22.65
N LEU A 200 1.09 -5.12 -23.21
CA LEU A 200 0.32 -4.15 -22.43
C LEU A 200 -0.71 -4.83 -21.50
N LYS A 201 -1.36 -5.90 -21.97
CA LYS A 201 -2.28 -6.68 -21.12
C LYS A 201 -1.57 -7.36 -19.94
N ARG A 202 -0.33 -7.80 -20.10
CA ARG A 202 0.48 -8.36 -19.00
C ARG A 202 0.89 -7.27 -18.01
N VAL A 203 1.29 -6.11 -18.52
CA VAL A 203 1.59 -4.93 -17.68
C VAL A 203 0.39 -4.51 -16.85
N GLU A 204 -0.79 -4.45 -17.46
CA GLU A 204 -2.04 -4.15 -16.74
C GLU A 204 -2.30 -5.17 -15.61
N ALA A 205 -2.17 -6.46 -15.92
CA ALA A 205 -2.39 -7.53 -14.93
C ALA A 205 -1.40 -7.44 -13.75
N GLU A 206 -0.11 -7.17 -14.02
CA GLU A 206 0.93 -6.98 -13.02
C GLU A 206 0.65 -5.74 -12.16
N ALA A 207 0.31 -4.61 -12.78
CA ALA A 207 -0.02 -3.38 -12.09
C ALA A 207 -1.24 -3.56 -11.17
N VAL A 208 -2.32 -4.13 -11.68
CA VAL A 208 -3.55 -4.41 -10.89
C VAL A 208 -3.24 -5.32 -9.69
N TYR A 209 -2.44 -6.36 -9.90
CA TYR A 209 -2.05 -7.27 -8.81
C TYR A 209 -1.29 -6.53 -7.72
N ASN A 210 -0.25 -5.76 -8.06
CA ASN A 210 0.57 -5.08 -7.08
C ASN A 210 -0.15 -3.91 -6.40
N ILE A 211 -0.96 -3.15 -7.13
CA ILE A 211 -1.79 -2.10 -6.53
C ILE A 211 -2.75 -2.70 -5.49
N ARG A 212 -3.42 -3.81 -5.80
CA ARG A 212 -4.32 -4.48 -4.86
C ARG A 212 -3.58 -5.04 -3.65
N ARG A 213 -2.40 -5.59 -3.85
CA ARG A 213 -1.55 -6.13 -2.78
C ARG A 213 -1.10 -5.05 -1.82
N LEU A 214 -0.73 -3.87 -2.33
CA LEU A 214 -0.04 -2.83 -1.57
C LEU A 214 -0.96 -1.70 -1.08
N ARG A 215 -2.18 -1.57 -1.61
CA ARG A 215 -3.08 -0.44 -1.35
C ARG A 215 -3.44 -0.20 0.13
N ASN A 216 -3.29 -1.21 0.99
CA ASN A 216 -3.62 -1.12 2.41
C ASN A 216 -2.44 -0.66 3.28
N HIS A 217 -1.22 -0.55 2.72
CA HIS A 217 -0.07 -0.07 3.47
C HIS A 217 -0.14 1.44 3.70
N ALA A 218 -0.03 1.86 4.96
CA ALA A 218 -0.05 3.27 5.33
C ALA A 218 1.18 4.01 4.77
N SER A 219 2.29 3.33 4.63
CA SER A 219 3.53 3.82 4.06
C SER A 219 3.43 4.16 2.57
N LEU A 220 2.57 3.48 1.80
CA LEU A 220 2.48 3.72 0.36
C LEU A 220 2.01 5.15 0.07
N ALA A 221 2.92 6.00 -0.41
CA ALA A 221 2.70 7.42 -0.63
C ALA A 221 2.27 7.74 -2.06
N MET A 222 2.93 7.13 -3.04
CA MET A 222 2.62 7.35 -4.45
C MET A 222 3.11 6.21 -5.34
N TRP A 223 2.52 6.12 -6.52
CA TRP A 223 2.97 5.30 -7.62
C TRP A 223 3.64 6.18 -8.68
N CYS A 224 4.77 5.70 -9.24
CA CYS A 224 5.45 6.35 -10.36
C CYS A 224 5.44 5.42 -11.58
N GLY A 225 5.11 5.97 -12.74
CA GLY A 225 4.92 5.20 -13.97
C GLY A 225 6.18 4.47 -14.45
N ASN A 226 7.34 5.11 -14.32
CA ASN A 226 8.62 4.54 -14.73
C ASN A 226 9.79 5.37 -14.22
N ASN A 227 11.02 4.85 -14.42
CA ASN A 227 12.25 5.60 -14.25
C ASN A 227 12.91 5.90 -15.60
N GLU A 228 13.04 7.18 -15.95
CA GLU A 228 13.88 7.72 -17.05
C GLU A 228 13.60 7.15 -18.46
N ILE A 229 12.42 6.60 -18.74
CA ILE A 229 12.11 6.12 -20.10
C ILE A 229 12.05 7.29 -21.10
N LEU A 230 11.45 8.40 -20.69
CA LEU A 230 11.33 9.57 -21.55
C LEU A 230 12.70 10.21 -21.85
N GLU A 231 13.56 10.27 -20.83
CA GLU A 231 14.95 10.71 -20.95
C GLU A 231 15.74 9.79 -21.88
N ALA A 232 15.58 8.48 -21.69
CA ALA A 232 16.23 7.46 -22.54
C ALA A 232 15.81 7.61 -24.01
N LEU A 233 14.52 7.80 -24.27
CA LEU A 233 14.02 8.03 -25.62
C LEU A 233 14.59 9.32 -26.22
N LYS A 234 14.62 10.42 -25.49
CA LYS A 234 15.03 11.73 -26.01
C LYS A 234 16.54 11.89 -26.12
N TYR A 235 17.29 11.40 -25.15
CA TYR A 235 18.71 11.77 -24.99
C TYR A 235 19.70 10.64 -25.11
N TRP A 236 19.27 9.36 -25.03
CA TRP A 236 20.17 8.21 -25.07
C TRP A 236 20.19 7.47 -26.42
N GLY A 237 19.54 8.06 -27.43
CA GLY A 237 19.61 7.57 -28.81
C GLY A 237 18.66 6.43 -29.14
N PHE A 238 17.62 6.24 -28.34
CA PHE A 238 16.57 5.24 -28.62
C PHE A 238 15.48 5.75 -29.59
N GLU A 239 15.55 6.98 -30.07
CA GLU A 239 14.60 7.57 -31.05
C GLU A 239 14.86 7.16 -32.52
N LYS A 240 15.64 6.11 -32.78
CA LYS A 240 15.98 5.68 -34.17
C LYS A 240 15.20 4.47 -34.61
#